data_bf22c93fce6ed3752efd4c6b5811781c
#
_entry.id   bf22c93fce6ed3752efd4c6b5811781c
#
_cell.length_a   1.000
_cell.length_b   1.000
_cell.length_c   1.000
_cell.angle_alpha   90.00
_cell.angle_beta   90.00
_cell.angle_gamma   90.00
#
_symmetry.space_group_name_H-M   'P 1'
#
loop_
_entity.id
_entity.type
_entity.pdbx_description
1 polymer ?
#
loop_
_entity_poly.entity_id
_entity_poly.type
_entity_poly.pdbx_seq_one_letter_code
_entity_poly.pdbx_strand_id
1 'polypeptide(L)'
;MKKIIVVEDDPFSQEFYKYLLKREGYIPLIIEDGNILFEQLKINSISLIIMDINLKNTYLNDEKVDGVILSKMVKENSEYCKIPVLLVTAYSFNTDGPGFFKESLAEDYITKPITDYNLLLGKIKTLIIG
;
A
#
# COMPACT_ATOMS: atom_id res chain seq x y z
N MET A 1 8.24 -16.29 6.53
CA MET A 1 7.74 -15.63 5.32
C MET A 1 7.43 -14.17 5.61
N LYS A 2 7.70 -13.32 4.66
CA LYS A 2 7.48 -11.87 4.86
C LYS A 2 6.01 -11.52 4.71
N LYS A 3 5.53 -10.63 5.57
CA LYS A 3 4.14 -10.17 5.57
C LYS A 3 4.03 -8.84 4.84
N ILE A 4 3.08 -8.76 3.93
CA ILE A 4 2.78 -7.56 3.15
C ILE A 4 1.36 -7.13 3.43
N ILE A 5 1.17 -5.91 3.90
CA ILE A 5 -0.15 -5.32 4.04
C ILE A 5 -0.57 -4.76 2.70
N VAL A 6 -1.81 -5.04 2.29
CA VAL A 6 -2.42 -4.43 1.11
C VAL A 6 -3.66 -3.68 1.57
N VAL A 7 -3.64 -2.36 1.45
CA VAL A 7 -4.78 -1.52 1.77
C VAL A 7 -5.55 -1.27 0.47
N GLU A 8 -6.66 -1.96 0.31
CA GLU A 8 -7.45 -1.97 -0.90
C GLU A 8 -8.88 -2.36 -0.57
N ASP A 9 -9.86 -1.61 -1.03
CA ASP A 9 -11.28 -1.88 -0.76
C ASP A 9 -12.06 -2.46 -1.94
N ASP A 10 -11.43 -2.64 -3.10
CA ASP A 10 -12.06 -3.29 -4.25
C ASP A 10 -11.87 -4.81 -4.20
N PRO A 11 -12.96 -5.61 -4.21
CA PRO A 11 -12.85 -7.07 -4.07
C PRO A 11 -12.03 -7.75 -5.17
N PHE A 12 -12.10 -7.29 -6.41
CA PHE A 12 -11.32 -7.88 -7.50
C PHE A 12 -9.83 -7.64 -7.32
N SER A 13 -9.46 -6.43 -6.93
CA SER A 13 -8.06 -6.10 -6.66
C SER A 13 -7.54 -6.87 -5.46
N GLN A 14 -8.35 -7.05 -4.42
CA GLN A 14 -7.98 -7.85 -3.26
C GLN A 14 -7.63 -9.29 -3.65
N GLU A 15 -8.46 -9.93 -4.48
CA GLU A 15 -8.21 -11.29 -4.92
C GLU A 15 -6.94 -11.40 -5.79
N PHE A 16 -6.70 -10.40 -6.63
CA PHE A 16 -5.48 -10.31 -7.44
C PHE A 16 -4.23 -10.29 -6.55
N TYR A 17 -4.20 -9.43 -5.54
CA TYR A 17 -3.05 -9.35 -4.65
C TYR A 17 -2.86 -10.61 -3.82
N LYS A 18 -3.94 -11.18 -3.32
CA LYS A 18 -3.87 -12.45 -2.57
C LYS A 18 -3.20 -13.54 -3.40
N TYR A 19 -3.66 -13.72 -4.63
CA TYR A 19 -3.12 -14.74 -5.53
C TYR A 19 -1.65 -14.48 -5.84
N LEU A 20 -1.35 -13.26 -6.30
CA LEU A 20 -0.01 -12.90 -6.74
C LEU A 20 1.02 -13.01 -5.61
N LEU A 21 0.71 -12.45 -4.45
CA LEU A 21 1.65 -12.42 -3.34
C LEU A 21 1.87 -13.80 -2.74
N LYS A 22 0.82 -14.61 -2.60
CA LYS A 22 0.96 -15.99 -2.12
C LYS A 22 1.81 -16.82 -3.07
N ARG A 23 1.61 -16.66 -4.36
CA ARG A 23 2.40 -17.37 -5.37
C ARG A 23 3.89 -17.06 -5.23
N GLU A 24 4.24 -15.82 -4.85
CA GLU A 24 5.63 -15.39 -4.69
C GLU A 24 6.19 -15.67 -3.29
N GLY A 25 5.44 -16.34 -2.43
CA GLY A 25 5.91 -16.74 -1.11
C GLY A 25 5.72 -15.71 -0.02
N TYR A 26 4.92 -14.67 -0.25
CA TYR A 26 4.60 -13.67 0.75
C TYR A 26 3.28 -14.00 1.46
N ILE A 27 3.09 -13.42 2.64
CA ILE A 27 1.82 -13.52 3.37
C ILE A 27 1.07 -12.19 3.18
N PRO A 28 -0.01 -12.16 2.38
CA PRO A 28 -0.79 -10.94 2.19
C PRO A 28 -1.78 -10.73 3.33
N LEU A 29 -1.82 -9.52 3.87
CA LEU A 29 -2.81 -9.07 4.84
C LEU A 29 -3.66 -8.00 4.15
N ILE A 30 -4.86 -8.36 3.74
CA ILE A 30 -5.75 -7.45 3.01
C ILE A 30 -6.56 -6.64 4.02
N ILE A 31 -6.52 -5.33 3.90
CA ILE A 31 -7.11 -4.40 4.87
C ILE A 31 -7.94 -3.36 4.14
N GLU A 32 -9.11 -3.04 4.66
CA GLU A 32 -10.02 -2.05 4.08
C GLU A 32 -10.18 -0.82 4.97
N ASP A 33 -9.72 -0.87 6.22
CA ASP A 33 -9.96 0.16 7.21
C ASP A 33 -8.66 0.68 7.81
N GLY A 34 -8.60 2.01 8.05
CA GLY A 34 -7.41 2.64 8.60
C GLY A 34 -7.11 2.22 10.04
N ASN A 35 -8.14 1.98 10.85
CA ASN A 35 -7.93 1.52 12.23
C ASN A 35 -7.30 0.12 12.24
N ILE A 36 -7.76 -0.75 11.36
CA ILE A 36 -7.22 -2.11 11.25
C ILE A 36 -5.78 -2.07 10.74
N LEU A 37 -5.47 -1.15 9.81
CA LEU A 37 -4.09 -0.95 9.36
C LEU A 37 -3.15 -0.72 10.54
N PHE A 38 -3.47 0.21 11.41
CA PHE A 38 -2.61 0.54 12.55
C PHE A 38 -2.60 -0.58 13.61
N GLU A 39 -3.70 -1.30 13.78
CA GLU A 39 -3.71 -2.50 14.63
C GLU A 39 -2.74 -3.56 14.11
N GLN A 40 -2.74 -3.82 12.82
CA GLN A 40 -1.86 -4.82 12.21
C GLN A 40 -0.39 -4.40 12.26
N LEU A 41 -0.10 -3.12 12.09
CA LEU A 41 1.25 -2.60 12.23
C LEU A 41 1.78 -2.80 13.66
N LYS A 42 0.90 -2.71 14.64
CA LYS A 42 1.25 -2.86 16.05
C LYS A 42 1.59 -4.30 16.43
N ILE A 43 0.84 -5.28 15.89
CA ILE A 43 0.96 -6.68 16.32
C ILE A 43 1.78 -7.56 15.39
N ASN A 44 2.06 -7.11 14.18
CA ASN A 44 2.81 -7.88 13.18
C ASN A 44 4.06 -7.15 12.72
N SER A 45 5.08 -7.93 12.37
CA SER A 45 6.25 -7.39 11.67
C SER A 45 5.94 -7.33 10.19
N ILE A 46 5.79 -6.12 9.65
CA ILE A 46 5.39 -5.89 8.27
C ILE A 46 6.59 -5.48 7.43
N SER A 47 6.74 -6.10 6.26
CA SER A 47 7.87 -5.83 5.35
C SER A 47 7.57 -4.79 4.30
N LEU A 48 6.30 -4.58 3.97
CA LEU A 48 5.87 -3.66 2.91
C LEU A 48 4.40 -3.35 3.07
N ILE A 49 4.01 -2.14 2.73
CA ILE A 49 2.60 -1.75 2.59
C ILE A 49 2.34 -1.38 1.13
N ILE A 50 1.40 -2.08 0.51
CA ILE A 50 0.87 -1.70 -0.81
C ILE A 50 -0.40 -0.89 -0.54
N MET A 51 -0.40 0.36 -0.99
CA MET A 51 -1.44 1.34 -0.62
C MET A 51 -2.14 1.89 -1.84
N ASP A 52 -3.41 1.52 -2.04
CA ASP A 52 -4.24 2.14 -3.06
C ASP A 52 -4.62 3.54 -2.60
N ILE A 53 -4.44 4.55 -3.45
CA ILE A 53 -4.83 5.91 -3.10
C ILE A 53 -6.31 6.17 -3.33
N ASN A 54 -6.98 5.37 -4.16
CA ASN A 54 -8.39 5.56 -4.52
C ASN A 54 -9.32 4.75 -3.62
N LEU A 55 -9.15 4.88 -2.31
CA LEU A 55 -9.98 4.20 -1.33
C LEU A 55 -11.32 4.92 -1.20
N LYS A 56 -12.43 4.18 -1.34
CA LYS A 56 -13.78 4.73 -1.36
C LYS A 56 -14.49 4.64 -0.02
N ASN A 57 -14.21 3.59 0.75
CA ASN A 57 -14.92 3.28 1.99
C ASN A 57 -13.95 3.01 3.14
N THR A 58 -12.88 3.78 3.21
CA THR A 58 -11.85 3.60 4.24
C THR A 58 -11.90 4.75 5.23
N TYR A 59 -11.89 4.41 6.51
CA TYR A 59 -12.03 5.36 7.60
C TYR A 59 -10.93 5.16 8.63
N LEU A 60 -10.59 6.23 9.32
CA LEU A 60 -9.69 6.21 10.47
C LEU A 60 -10.29 7.13 11.53
N ASN A 61 -10.61 6.58 12.72
CA ASN A 61 -11.24 7.34 13.82
C ASN A 61 -12.51 8.07 13.35
N ASP A 62 -13.35 7.36 12.57
CA ASP A 62 -14.62 7.83 12.03
C ASP A 62 -14.51 8.92 10.96
N GLU A 63 -13.30 9.26 10.52
CA GLU A 63 -13.09 10.18 9.41
C GLU A 63 -12.69 9.43 8.14
N LYS A 64 -13.25 9.84 7.01
CA LYS A 64 -12.91 9.23 5.73
C LYS A 64 -11.49 9.63 5.32
N VAL A 65 -10.70 8.64 4.91
CA VAL A 65 -9.30 8.85 4.50
C VAL A 65 -9.03 8.16 3.18
N ASP A 66 -8.01 8.64 2.48
CA ASP A 66 -7.51 7.98 1.27
C ASP A 66 -6.11 7.41 1.53
N GLY A 67 -5.54 6.77 0.50
CA GLY A 67 -4.23 6.14 0.62
C GLY A 67 -3.09 7.14 0.78
N VAL A 68 -3.23 8.36 0.26
CA VAL A 68 -2.20 9.41 0.44
C VAL A 68 -2.11 9.79 1.91
N ILE A 69 -3.24 10.02 2.54
CA ILE A 69 -3.31 10.38 3.97
C ILE A 69 -2.75 9.25 4.83
N LEU A 70 -3.18 8.01 4.58
CA LEU A 70 -2.71 6.85 5.36
C LEU A 70 -1.21 6.63 5.20
N SER A 71 -0.69 6.75 3.98
CA SER A 71 0.75 6.61 3.72
C SER A 71 1.53 7.66 4.50
N LYS A 72 1.10 8.91 4.41
CA LYS A 72 1.75 10.01 5.14
C LYS A 72 1.76 9.75 6.65
N MET A 73 0.66 9.28 7.20
CA MET A 73 0.57 8.96 8.64
C MET A 73 1.54 7.86 9.04
N VAL A 74 1.68 6.82 8.22
CA VAL A 74 2.66 5.75 8.47
C VAL A 74 4.08 6.32 8.43
N LYS A 75 4.39 7.12 7.41
CA LYS A 75 5.74 7.66 7.22
C LYS A 75 6.12 8.70 8.26
N GLU A 76 5.16 9.36 8.86
CA GLU A 76 5.41 10.33 9.94
C GLU A 76 5.43 9.70 11.32
N ASN A 77 5.09 8.41 11.43
CA ASN A 77 5.11 7.68 12.69
C ASN A 77 6.50 7.11 12.96
N SER A 78 7.08 7.44 14.10
CA SER A 78 8.46 7.01 14.43
C SER A 78 8.63 5.50 14.53
N GLU A 79 7.57 4.76 14.85
CA GLU A 79 7.60 3.30 14.96
C GLU A 79 7.50 2.61 13.61
N TYR A 80 6.79 3.20 12.64
CA TYR A 80 6.46 2.55 11.38
C TYR A 80 7.11 3.18 10.15
N CYS A 81 7.80 4.31 10.31
CA CYS A 81 8.32 5.09 9.18
C CYS A 81 9.37 4.34 8.33
N LYS A 82 9.95 3.27 8.85
CA LYS A 82 10.93 2.47 8.10
C LYS A 82 10.29 1.42 7.20
N ILE A 83 9.00 1.14 7.38
CA ILE A 83 8.28 0.20 6.52
C ILE A 83 8.06 0.88 5.16
N PRO A 84 8.55 0.30 4.06
CA PRO A 84 8.34 0.93 2.75
C PRO A 84 6.88 0.89 2.34
N VAL A 85 6.44 1.94 1.66
CA VAL A 85 5.09 2.05 1.11
C VAL A 85 5.18 2.14 -0.40
N LEU A 86 4.45 1.27 -1.09
CA LEU A 86 4.27 1.31 -2.54
C LEU A 86 2.86 1.81 -2.81
N LEU A 87 2.75 3.01 -3.38
CA LEU A 87 1.45 3.56 -3.76
C LEU A 87 0.96 2.93 -5.05
N VAL A 88 -0.34 2.68 -5.12
CA VAL A 88 -0.99 2.26 -6.36
C VAL A 88 -1.98 3.36 -6.73
N THR A 89 -1.81 3.95 -7.91
CA THR A 89 -2.57 5.12 -8.33
C THR A 89 -3.06 5.01 -9.76
N ALA A 90 -4.27 5.54 -10.01
CA ALA A 90 -4.78 5.72 -11.36
C ALA A 90 -4.29 7.02 -12.00
N TYR A 91 -3.64 7.89 -11.24
CA TYR A 91 -3.20 9.20 -11.72
C TYR A 91 -1.84 9.12 -12.38
N SER A 92 -1.68 9.84 -13.49
CA SER A 92 -0.40 9.97 -14.18
C SER A 92 0.44 11.09 -13.58
N PHE A 93 1.77 11.03 -13.78
CA PHE A 93 2.67 12.07 -13.33
C PHE A 93 2.46 13.42 -14.03
N ASN A 94 1.82 13.40 -15.19
CA ASN A 94 1.60 14.62 -15.97
C ASN A 94 0.44 15.47 -15.44
N THR A 95 -0.33 14.95 -14.50
CA THR A 95 -1.47 15.65 -13.91
C THR A 95 -1.27 15.78 -12.40
N ASP A 96 -2.09 15.08 -11.61
CA ASP A 96 -2.09 15.20 -10.15
C ASP A 96 -1.13 14.23 -9.47
N GLY A 97 -0.61 13.23 -10.21
CA GLY A 97 0.18 12.14 -9.66
C GLY A 97 1.44 12.59 -8.89
N PRO A 98 2.26 13.53 -9.40
CA PRO A 98 3.45 13.96 -8.68
C PRO A 98 3.14 14.56 -7.31
N GLY A 99 2.06 15.34 -7.22
CA GLY A 99 1.64 15.94 -5.96
C GLY A 99 1.22 14.91 -4.94
N PHE A 100 0.43 13.92 -5.34
CA PHE A 100 -0.03 12.84 -4.47
C PHE A 100 1.14 11.99 -3.98
N PHE A 101 2.06 11.64 -4.86
CA PHE A 101 3.22 10.84 -4.48
C PHE A 101 4.08 11.58 -3.47
N LYS A 102 4.38 12.84 -3.72
CA LYS A 102 5.19 13.66 -2.83
C LYS A 102 4.53 13.83 -1.46
N GLU A 103 3.24 14.13 -1.43
CA GLU A 103 2.48 14.29 -0.20
C GLU A 103 2.44 13.01 0.62
N SER A 104 2.35 11.86 -0.04
CA SER A 104 2.24 10.55 0.62
C SER A 104 3.51 10.14 1.35
N LEU A 105 4.66 10.68 0.97
CA LEU A 105 5.99 10.30 1.48
C LEU A 105 6.35 8.83 1.20
N ALA A 106 5.63 8.18 0.29
CA ALA A 106 5.90 6.78 -0.06
C ALA A 106 7.24 6.62 -0.78
N GLU A 107 7.80 5.43 -0.72
CA GLU A 107 9.09 5.12 -1.35
C GLU A 107 8.99 4.96 -2.86
N ASP A 108 7.86 4.45 -3.36
CA ASP A 108 7.66 4.25 -4.79
C ASP A 108 6.16 4.21 -5.11
N TYR A 109 5.84 4.12 -6.39
CA TYR A 109 4.46 4.02 -6.84
C TYR A 109 4.37 3.12 -8.07
N ILE A 110 3.15 2.69 -8.39
CA ILE A 110 2.83 2.01 -9.65
C ILE A 110 1.47 2.50 -10.13
N THR A 111 1.34 2.67 -11.44
CA THR A 111 0.12 3.22 -12.05
C THR A 111 -0.83 2.11 -12.47
N LYS A 112 -2.13 2.29 -12.19
CA LYS A 112 -3.19 1.40 -12.69
C LYS A 112 -3.53 1.73 -14.14
N PRO A 113 -3.99 0.73 -14.91
CA PRO A 113 -4.12 -0.67 -14.54
C PRO A 113 -2.75 -1.36 -14.47
N ILE A 114 -2.59 -2.31 -13.55
CA ILE A 114 -1.35 -3.07 -13.44
C ILE A 114 -1.39 -4.17 -14.50
N THR A 115 -0.64 -3.98 -15.57
CA THR A 115 -0.58 -4.93 -16.68
C THR A 115 0.76 -5.67 -16.75
N ASP A 116 1.80 -5.07 -16.20
CA ASP A 116 3.13 -5.67 -16.11
C ASP A 116 3.36 -6.19 -14.69
N TYR A 117 3.07 -7.47 -14.49
CA TYR A 117 3.21 -8.09 -13.16
C TYR A 117 4.67 -8.21 -12.74
N ASN A 118 5.58 -8.34 -13.70
CA ASN A 118 7.02 -8.39 -13.41
C ASN A 118 7.51 -7.04 -12.88
N LEU A 119 6.97 -5.94 -13.39
CA LEU A 119 7.30 -4.61 -12.88
C LEU A 119 6.84 -4.48 -11.44
N LEU A 120 5.61 -4.89 -11.14
CA LEU A 120 5.08 -4.86 -9.78
C LEU A 120 5.94 -5.71 -8.83
N LEU A 121 6.22 -6.95 -9.22
CA LEU A 121 7.02 -7.86 -8.40
C LEU A 121 8.44 -7.35 -8.21
N GLY A 122 9.03 -6.73 -9.24
CA GLY A 122 10.35 -6.12 -9.15
C GLY A 122 10.39 -4.99 -8.13
N LYS A 123 9.39 -4.12 -8.15
CA LYS A 123 9.28 -3.03 -7.17
C LYS A 123 9.12 -3.56 -5.75
N ILE A 124 8.29 -4.59 -5.57
CA ILE A 124 8.08 -5.23 -4.27
C ILE A 124 9.41 -5.77 -3.73
N LYS A 125 10.13 -6.54 -4.55
CA LYS A 125 11.40 -7.14 -4.13
C LYS A 125 12.44 -6.08 -3.78
N THR A 126 12.55 -5.04 -4.58
CA THR A 126 13.50 -3.95 -4.34
C THR A 126 13.20 -3.23 -3.03
N LEU A 127 11.94 -2.93 -2.76
CA LEU A 127 11.54 -2.23 -1.54
C LEU A 127 11.77 -3.07 -0.28
N ILE A 128 11.51 -4.37 -0.35
CA ILE A 128 11.69 -5.26 0.80
C ILE A 128 13.17 -5.45 1.14
N ILE A 129 14.03 -5.53 0.13
CA ILE A 129 15.47 -5.69 0.34
C ILE A 129 16.11 -4.39 0.81
N GLY A 130 15.68 -3.29 0.21
CA GLY A 130 16.18 -1.98 0.55
C GLY A 130 15.75 -1.51 1.91
#